data_9011ec588a786a736a76fec9db617252
#
_entry.id   9011ec588a786a736a76fec9db617252
#
_cell.length_a   1.000
_cell.length_b   1.000
_cell.length_c   1.000
_cell.angle_alpha   90.00
_cell.angle_beta   90.00
_cell.angle_gamma   90.00
#
_symmetry.space_group_name_H-M   'P 1'
#
loop_
_entity.id
_entity.type
_entity.pdbx_description
1 polymer ?
#
loop_
_entity_poly.entity_id
_entity_poly.type
_entity_poly.pdbx_seq_one_letter_code
_entity_poly.pdbx_strand_id
1 'polypeptide(L)'
;KSVLDQAGATEISLPPNGKIDFPRHTSGLTAYWVGENAAITASEMGTDTLSLTAKKLAGLVKLPNELIRYATPSIEAFVRNDLATTLALKADQTMLDGNASATAPGGIITTSGINAVLATTVATNGDTFGPADPGRMAAAVLEDNFDTSSAAFLMRPELFVGLYNSRAAAVSSSDAEGSFLFETNRGQI
;
A
#
# COMPACT_ATOMS: atom_id res chain seq x y z
N LYS A 1 -13.10 7.84 6.26
CA LYS A 1 -11.84 8.23 5.61
C LYS A 1 -11.29 7.02 4.89
N SER A 2 -10.88 7.19 3.64
CA SER A 2 -10.20 6.14 2.89
C SER A 2 -8.89 5.75 3.57
N VAL A 3 -8.52 4.47 3.49
CA VAL A 3 -7.24 3.97 4.00
C VAL A 3 -6.08 4.62 3.24
N LEU A 4 -6.24 4.88 1.96
CA LEU A 4 -5.22 5.51 1.11
C LEU A 4 -5.01 6.99 1.43
N ASP A 5 -6.06 7.71 1.79
CA ASP A 5 -5.97 9.08 2.32
C ASP A 5 -5.05 9.15 3.56
N GLN A 6 -5.19 8.16 4.44
CA GLN A 6 -4.36 8.05 5.65
C GLN A 6 -2.92 7.65 5.34
N ALA A 7 -2.70 6.92 4.25
CA ALA A 7 -1.39 6.54 3.75
C ALA A 7 -0.68 7.63 2.93
N GLY A 8 -1.28 8.81 2.78
CA GLY A 8 -0.68 9.95 2.06
C GLY A 8 -0.81 9.88 0.54
N ALA A 9 -1.80 9.16 0.01
CA ALA A 9 -2.07 9.13 -1.42
C ALA A 9 -2.49 10.51 -1.94
N THR A 10 -1.95 10.91 -3.09
CA THR A 10 -2.26 12.19 -3.73
C THR A 10 -3.44 12.05 -4.68
N GLU A 11 -4.46 12.88 -4.50
CA GLU A 11 -5.58 12.96 -5.43
C GLU A 11 -5.25 13.85 -6.62
N ILE A 12 -5.52 13.35 -7.82
CA ILE A 12 -5.29 14.07 -9.07
C ILE A 12 -6.61 14.11 -9.86
N SER A 13 -7.04 15.34 -10.23
CA SER A 13 -8.20 15.50 -11.09
C SER A 13 -7.91 15.03 -12.52
N LEU A 14 -8.74 14.10 -13.01
CA LEU A 14 -8.65 13.64 -14.39
C LEU A 14 -9.25 14.68 -15.35
N PRO A 15 -8.61 14.89 -16.51
CA PRO A 15 -9.17 15.74 -17.56
C PRO A 15 -10.43 15.12 -18.19
N PRO A 16 -11.23 15.89 -18.94
CA PRO A 16 -12.50 15.42 -19.51
C PRO A 16 -12.40 14.20 -20.42
N ASN A 17 -11.20 13.92 -20.99
CA ASN A 17 -10.96 12.72 -21.80
C ASN A 17 -10.79 11.44 -20.97
N GLY A 18 -10.78 11.57 -19.63
CA GLY A 18 -10.66 10.42 -18.71
C GLY A 18 -9.32 9.69 -18.74
N LYS A 19 -8.29 10.30 -19.34
CA LYS A 19 -6.94 9.73 -19.44
C LYS A 19 -5.88 10.76 -19.08
N ILE A 20 -4.91 10.35 -18.28
CA ILE A 20 -3.71 11.13 -17.96
C ILE A 20 -2.48 10.26 -18.20
N ASP A 21 -1.48 10.80 -18.83
CA ASP A 21 -0.22 10.13 -19.10
C ASP A 21 0.91 10.82 -18.33
N PHE A 22 1.62 10.07 -17.49
CA PHE A 22 2.77 10.56 -16.73
C PHE A 22 4.06 9.96 -17.29
N PRO A 23 5.10 10.77 -17.51
CA PRO A 23 6.41 10.26 -17.83
C PRO A 23 6.97 9.54 -16.59
N ARG A 24 7.45 8.31 -16.77
CA ARG A 24 8.12 7.52 -15.74
C ARG A 24 9.57 7.31 -16.14
N HIS A 25 10.46 7.52 -15.19
CA HIS A 25 11.87 7.21 -15.34
C HIS A 25 12.08 5.70 -15.16
N THR A 26 12.74 5.05 -16.10
CA THR A 26 12.99 3.60 -16.07
C THR A 26 14.45 3.23 -15.84
N SER A 27 15.40 4.06 -16.29
CA SER A 27 16.81 3.86 -16.04
C SER A 27 17.56 5.18 -15.90
N GLY A 28 18.48 5.22 -14.95
CA GLY A 28 19.33 6.39 -14.68
C GLY A 28 20.45 6.57 -15.71
N LEU A 29 20.99 7.76 -15.74
CA LEU A 29 22.24 8.05 -16.43
C LEU A 29 23.41 7.36 -15.70
N THR A 30 24.38 6.89 -16.46
CA THR A 30 25.59 6.33 -15.89
C THR A 30 26.65 7.45 -15.77
N ALA A 31 27.14 7.69 -14.56
CA ALA A 31 28.25 8.59 -14.29
C ALA A 31 29.52 7.78 -13.95
N TYR A 32 30.64 8.18 -14.49
CA TYR A 32 31.92 7.53 -14.22
C TYR A 32 33.07 8.55 -14.25
N TRP A 33 34.14 8.22 -13.56
CA TRP A 33 35.36 9.02 -13.55
C TRP A 33 36.17 8.77 -14.82
N VAL A 34 36.56 9.83 -15.50
CA VAL A 34 37.31 9.76 -16.76
C VAL A 34 38.73 10.29 -16.51
N GLY A 35 39.71 9.56 -17.01
CA GLY A 35 41.10 10.02 -16.99
C GLY A 35 41.34 11.15 -17.98
N GLU A 36 42.47 11.84 -17.79
CA GLU A 36 42.90 12.91 -18.68
C GLU A 36 43.02 12.36 -20.13
N ASN A 37 42.44 13.06 -21.09
CA ASN A 37 42.45 12.71 -22.52
C ASN A 37 41.70 11.42 -22.92
N ALA A 38 40.77 10.90 -22.06
CA ALA A 38 39.93 9.76 -22.40
C ALA A 38 38.57 10.23 -22.97
N ALA A 39 38.01 9.49 -23.91
CA ALA A 39 36.71 9.81 -24.51
C ALA A 39 35.57 9.56 -23.50
N ILE A 40 34.64 10.51 -23.44
CA ILE A 40 33.40 10.40 -22.62
C ILE A 40 32.36 9.62 -23.41
N THR A 41 31.84 8.54 -22.85
CA THR A 41 30.77 7.73 -23.44
C THR A 41 29.42 8.36 -23.07
N ALA A 42 28.58 8.64 -24.07
CA ALA A 42 27.24 9.12 -23.81
C ALA A 42 26.37 8.03 -23.18
N SER A 43 25.56 8.40 -22.18
CA SER A 43 24.52 7.55 -21.64
C SER A 43 23.14 8.20 -21.82
N GLU A 44 22.13 7.40 -22.09
CA GLU A 44 20.77 7.85 -22.28
C GLU A 44 19.91 7.50 -21.07
N MET A 45 18.99 8.41 -20.72
CA MET A 45 18.00 8.18 -19.69
C MET A 45 16.83 7.40 -20.31
N GLY A 46 16.49 6.26 -19.73
CA GLY A 46 15.29 5.51 -20.11
C GLY A 46 14.04 6.19 -19.57
N THR A 47 13.07 6.43 -20.44
CA THR A 47 11.77 6.99 -20.08
C THR A 47 10.65 6.10 -20.59
N ASP A 48 9.59 5.97 -19.81
CA ASP A 48 8.36 5.26 -20.16
C ASP A 48 7.15 6.12 -19.80
N THR A 49 5.98 5.76 -20.28
CA THR A 49 4.74 6.50 -20.03
C THR A 49 3.79 5.66 -19.18
N LEU A 50 3.47 6.16 -17.98
CA LEU A 50 2.44 5.58 -17.14
C LEU A 50 1.08 6.21 -17.49
N SER A 51 0.18 5.42 -18.08
CA SER A 51 -1.16 5.88 -18.45
C SER A 51 -2.18 5.53 -17.37
N LEU A 52 -2.82 6.55 -16.81
CA LEU A 52 -3.95 6.39 -15.91
C LEU A 52 -5.27 6.61 -16.67
N THR A 53 -6.17 5.65 -16.62
CA THR A 53 -7.48 5.71 -17.27
C THR A 53 -8.61 5.62 -16.24
N ALA A 54 -9.64 6.45 -16.41
CA ALA A 54 -10.81 6.40 -15.56
C ALA A 54 -11.52 5.04 -15.66
N LYS A 55 -11.89 4.48 -14.52
CA LYS A 55 -12.73 3.27 -14.43
C LYS A 55 -14.03 3.62 -13.71
N LYS A 56 -15.13 2.94 -14.07
CA LYS A 56 -16.44 3.20 -13.50
C LYS A 56 -16.77 2.18 -12.42
N LEU A 57 -16.99 2.66 -11.21
CA LEU A 57 -17.58 1.87 -10.13
C LEU A 57 -19.08 2.21 -10.01
N ALA A 58 -19.94 1.22 -10.00
CA ALA A 58 -21.38 1.40 -9.92
C ALA A 58 -22.03 0.39 -8.96
N GLY A 59 -23.05 0.83 -8.24
CA GLY A 59 -23.90 -0.01 -7.39
C GLY A 59 -25.36 0.20 -7.74
N LEU A 60 -26.17 -0.85 -7.64
CA LEU A 60 -27.63 -0.80 -7.84
C LEU A 60 -28.33 -1.51 -6.69
N VAL A 61 -29.26 -0.83 -6.05
CA VAL A 61 -30.11 -1.39 -4.99
C VAL A 61 -31.56 -1.39 -5.44
N LYS A 62 -32.25 -2.52 -5.26
CA LYS A 62 -33.67 -2.66 -5.51
C LYS A 62 -34.40 -2.70 -4.16
N LEU A 63 -35.43 -1.86 -4.02
CA LEU A 63 -36.28 -1.79 -2.82
C LEU A 63 -37.71 -2.16 -3.16
N PRO A 64 -38.39 -3.01 -2.37
CA PRO A 64 -39.78 -3.27 -2.54
C PRO A 64 -40.63 -2.03 -2.13
N ASN A 65 -41.70 -1.78 -2.86
CA ASN A 65 -42.58 -0.63 -2.61
C ASN A 65 -43.22 -0.63 -1.20
N GLU A 66 -43.46 -1.80 -0.65
CA GLU A 66 -43.98 -1.98 0.70
C GLU A 66 -43.04 -1.43 1.76
N LEU A 67 -41.74 -1.72 1.60
CA LEU A 67 -40.70 -1.22 2.49
C LEU A 67 -40.62 0.32 2.46
N ILE A 68 -40.75 0.91 1.27
CA ILE A 68 -40.73 2.36 1.10
C ILE A 68 -41.93 3.03 1.79
N ARG A 69 -43.11 2.38 1.75
CA ARG A 69 -44.35 2.92 2.33
C ARG A 69 -44.44 2.81 3.84
N TYR A 70 -43.89 1.73 4.43
CA TYR A 70 -44.08 1.41 5.84
C TYR A 70 -42.85 1.60 6.70
N ALA A 71 -41.69 1.92 6.12
CA ALA A 71 -40.45 2.12 6.88
C ALA A 71 -40.44 3.46 7.62
N THR A 72 -40.23 3.39 8.92
CA THR A 72 -39.99 4.54 9.79
C THR A 72 -38.79 4.18 10.68
N PRO A 73 -37.68 4.87 10.64
CA PRO A 73 -37.33 6.08 9.90
C PRO A 73 -37.09 5.86 8.39
N SER A 74 -36.85 6.95 7.64
CA SER A 74 -36.69 6.92 6.19
C SER A 74 -35.63 5.87 5.72
N ILE A 75 -36.12 4.84 5.04
CA ILE A 75 -35.29 3.77 4.46
C ILE A 75 -34.31 4.32 3.42
N GLU A 76 -34.66 5.43 2.78
CA GLU A 76 -33.82 6.07 1.77
C GLU A 76 -32.44 6.52 2.34
N ALA A 77 -32.45 7.16 3.51
CA ALA A 77 -31.24 7.60 4.16
C ALA A 77 -30.34 6.41 4.57
N PHE A 78 -30.96 5.33 5.06
CA PHE A 78 -30.25 4.11 5.41
C PHE A 78 -29.57 3.48 4.20
N VAL A 79 -30.31 3.29 3.11
CA VAL A 79 -29.79 2.69 1.87
C VAL A 79 -28.72 3.57 1.23
N ARG A 80 -28.86 4.90 1.27
CA ARG A 80 -27.86 5.82 0.77
C ARG A 80 -26.54 5.69 1.53
N ASN A 81 -26.59 5.61 2.85
CA ASN A 81 -25.40 5.43 3.69
C ASN A 81 -24.75 4.07 3.47
N ASP A 82 -25.53 3.01 3.37
CA ASP A 82 -25.02 1.66 3.11
C ASP A 82 -24.36 1.58 1.72
N LEU A 83 -24.99 2.13 0.70
CA LEU A 83 -24.44 2.19 -0.65
C LEU A 83 -23.12 2.98 -0.69
N ALA A 84 -23.07 4.14 -0.03
CA ALA A 84 -21.86 4.95 0.06
C ALA A 84 -20.72 4.20 0.75
N THR A 85 -21.02 3.51 1.86
CA THR A 85 -20.04 2.70 2.58
C THR A 85 -19.52 1.53 1.73
N THR A 86 -20.43 0.82 1.07
CA THR A 86 -20.08 -0.32 0.20
C THR A 86 -19.20 0.11 -0.98
N LEU A 87 -19.54 1.23 -1.63
CA LEU A 87 -18.74 1.78 -2.73
C LEU A 87 -17.34 2.22 -2.24
N ALA A 88 -17.26 2.88 -1.09
CA ALA A 88 -15.98 3.31 -0.51
C ALA A 88 -15.09 2.11 -0.16
N LEU A 89 -15.64 1.09 0.50
CA LEU A 89 -14.91 -0.14 0.83
C LEU A 89 -14.42 -0.87 -0.43
N LYS A 90 -15.26 -0.93 -1.48
CA LYS A 90 -14.87 -1.55 -2.74
C LYS A 90 -13.78 -0.76 -3.46
N ALA A 91 -13.83 0.56 -3.42
CA ALA A 91 -12.78 1.42 -3.96
C ALA A 91 -11.45 1.18 -3.22
N ASP A 92 -11.44 1.23 -1.89
CA ASP A 92 -10.25 0.99 -1.07
C ASP A 92 -9.66 -0.41 -1.34
N GLN A 93 -10.49 -1.45 -1.35
CA GLN A 93 -10.04 -2.80 -1.68
C GLN A 93 -9.41 -2.89 -3.07
N THR A 94 -10.05 -2.27 -4.08
CA THR A 94 -9.55 -2.33 -5.45
C THR A 94 -8.25 -1.55 -5.62
N MET A 95 -8.06 -0.45 -4.91
CA MET A 95 -6.82 0.31 -4.94
C MET A 95 -5.65 -0.43 -4.29
N LEU A 96 -5.93 -1.32 -3.32
CA LEU A 96 -4.90 -2.18 -2.72
C LEU A 96 -4.59 -3.40 -3.58
N ASP A 97 -5.62 -4.15 -4.00
CA ASP A 97 -5.51 -5.48 -4.61
C ASP A 97 -6.27 -5.59 -5.96
N GLY A 98 -6.36 -4.51 -6.71
CA GLY A 98 -6.98 -4.52 -8.04
C GLY A 98 -6.12 -5.27 -9.06
N ASN A 99 -6.76 -6.04 -9.95
CA ASN A 99 -6.08 -6.91 -10.91
C ASN A 99 -5.75 -6.27 -12.27
N ALA A 100 -5.79 -4.93 -12.37
CA ALA A 100 -5.49 -4.19 -13.59
C ALA A 100 -6.24 -4.72 -14.86
N SER A 101 -7.49 -5.10 -14.72
CA SER A 101 -8.31 -5.61 -15.82
C SER A 101 -8.90 -4.48 -16.68
N ALA A 102 -9.59 -4.86 -17.77
CA ALA A 102 -10.30 -3.89 -18.61
C ALA A 102 -11.33 -3.05 -17.81
N THR A 103 -11.91 -3.61 -16.75
CA THR A 103 -12.98 -3.01 -15.95
C THR A 103 -12.55 -2.50 -14.59
N ALA A 104 -11.46 -3.03 -14.02
CA ALA A 104 -10.95 -2.63 -12.71
C ALA A 104 -9.56 -1.97 -12.81
N PRO A 105 -9.25 -0.97 -11.97
CA PRO A 105 -7.90 -0.41 -11.90
C PRO A 105 -6.91 -1.42 -11.32
N GLY A 106 -5.62 -1.20 -11.56
CA GLY A 106 -4.55 -1.92 -10.88
C GLY A 106 -4.40 -1.47 -9.45
N GLY A 107 -4.17 -2.42 -8.54
CA GLY A 107 -3.87 -2.15 -7.15
C GLY A 107 -2.38 -1.98 -6.89
N ILE A 108 -2.03 -1.45 -5.71
CA ILE A 108 -0.63 -1.27 -5.31
C ILE A 108 0.09 -2.63 -5.29
N ILE A 109 -0.53 -3.67 -4.73
CA ILE A 109 0.08 -5.01 -4.58
C ILE A 109 0.31 -5.70 -5.93
N THR A 110 -0.53 -5.42 -6.93
CA THR A 110 -0.46 -6.04 -8.26
C THR A 110 0.41 -5.27 -9.27
N THR A 111 0.95 -4.13 -8.87
CA THR A 111 1.85 -3.33 -9.71
C THR A 111 3.18 -4.06 -9.89
N SER A 112 3.64 -4.17 -11.14
CA SER A 112 4.95 -4.77 -11.44
C SER A 112 6.10 -3.89 -10.96
N GLY A 113 7.17 -4.53 -10.47
CA GLY A 113 8.39 -3.83 -10.02
C GLY A 113 8.35 -3.35 -8.57
N ILE A 114 7.36 -3.77 -7.79
CA ILE A 114 7.38 -3.59 -6.33
C ILE A 114 8.27 -4.65 -5.68
N ASN A 115 8.97 -4.28 -4.61
CA ASN A 115 9.78 -5.21 -3.83
C ASN A 115 8.88 -6.16 -3.04
N ALA A 116 9.09 -7.46 -3.19
CA ALA A 116 8.45 -8.49 -2.42
C ALA A 116 9.43 -9.09 -1.42
N VAL A 117 9.20 -8.87 -0.13
CA VAL A 117 10.01 -9.45 0.94
C VAL A 117 9.35 -10.74 1.41
N LEU A 118 10.06 -11.86 1.25
CA LEU A 118 9.59 -13.15 1.74
C LEU A 118 9.75 -13.24 3.26
N ALA A 119 8.84 -13.97 3.92
CA ALA A 119 8.95 -14.25 5.35
C ALA A 119 10.29 -14.96 5.68
N THR A 120 10.79 -14.72 6.89
CA THR A 120 12.18 -15.07 7.27
C THR A 120 12.41 -16.59 7.37
N THR A 121 11.39 -17.35 7.69
CA THR A 121 11.56 -18.73 8.16
C THR A 121 11.52 -19.77 7.06
N VAL A 122 10.86 -19.50 5.93
CA VAL A 122 10.75 -20.46 4.81
C VAL A 122 10.79 -19.74 3.48
N ALA A 123 11.46 -20.36 2.50
CA ALA A 123 11.46 -19.89 1.11
C ALA A 123 10.08 -19.95 0.40
N THR A 124 9.02 -20.17 1.17
CA THR A 124 7.64 -20.34 0.67
C THR A 124 6.80 -19.13 1.06
N ASN A 125 6.09 -18.56 0.10
CA ASN A 125 5.12 -17.51 0.35
C ASN A 125 4.01 -18.02 1.29
N GLY A 126 3.77 -17.32 2.40
CA GLY A 126 2.69 -17.62 3.34
C GLY A 126 3.10 -18.06 4.74
N ASP A 127 4.35 -17.88 5.13
CA ASP A 127 4.79 -18.11 6.51
C ASP A 127 4.34 -16.99 7.47
N THR A 128 4.51 -17.25 8.77
CA THR A 128 4.12 -16.34 9.83
C THR A 128 4.92 -15.05 9.80
N PHE A 129 4.24 -13.92 9.72
CA PHE A 129 4.84 -12.60 9.80
C PHE A 129 5.47 -12.38 11.19
N GLY A 130 6.77 -12.18 11.21
CA GLY A 130 7.55 -12.08 12.43
C GLY A 130 8.00 -10.65 12.77
N PRO A 131 8.54 -10.42 13.97
CA PRO A 131 8.98 -9.10 14.40
C PRO A 131 10.16 -8.52 13.59
N ALA A 132 10.92 -9.36 12.89
CA ALA A 132 12.01 -8.91 12.01
C ALA A 132 11.54 -8.44 10.63
N ASP A 133 10.34 -8.84 10.19
CA ASP A 133 9.88 -8.58 8.83
C ASP A 133 9.64 -7.10 8.52
N PRO A 134 9.08 -6.26 9.43
CA PRO A 134 8.97 -4.83 9.18
C PRO A 134 10.34 -4.16 8.93
N GLY A 135 11.38 -4.57 9.67
CA GLY A 135 12.74 -4.08 9.46
C GLY A 135 13.30 -4.47 8.10
N ARG A 136 13.06 -5.71 7.66
CA ARG A 136 13.47 -6.19 6.32
C ARG A 136 12.72 -5.48 5.19
N MET A 137 11.44 -5.19 5.37
CA MET A 137 10.66 -4.41 4.41
C MET A 137 11.21 -2.98 4.29
N ALA A 138 11.53 -2.33 5.41
CA ALA A 138 12.14 -1.02 5.42
C ALA A 138 13.55 -1.04 4.77
N ALA A 139 14.36 -2.06 5.04
CA ALA A 139 15.67 -2.23 4.43
C ALA A 139 15.58 -2.38 2.91
N ALA A 140 14.64 -3.16 2.41
CA ALA A 140 14.44 -3.34 0.97
C ALA A 140 14.09 -2.01 0.24
N VAL A 141 13.35 -1.12 0.91
CA VAL A 141 13.05 0.22 0.36
C VAL A 141 14.27 1.13 0.39
N LEU A 142 15.09 1.05 1.44
CA LEU A 142 16.32 1.83 1.57
C LEU A 142 17.41 1.40 0.57
N GLU A 143 17.49 0.10 0.23
CA GLU A 143 18.41 -0.42 -0.78
C GLU A 143 18.17 0.21 -2.16
N ASP A 144 16.93 0.59 -2.47
CA ASP A 144 16.57 1.31 -3.70
C ASP A 144 16.82 2.83 -3.60
N ASN A 145 17.51 3.32 -2.58
CA ASN A 145 17.78 4.74 -2.32
C ASN A 145 16.49 5.61 -2.20
N PHE A 146 15.40 5.03 -1.73
CA PHE A 146 14.17 5.77 -1.50
C PHE A 146 14.13 6.35 -0.08
N ASP A 147 13.63 7.60 0.04
CA ASP A 147 13.45 8.25 1.33
C ASP A 147 12.27 7.63 2.10
N THR A 148 12.54 7.03 3.24
CA THR A 148 11.53 6.40 4.11
C THR A 148 10.85 7.36 5.07
N SER A 149 11.16 8.65 5.04
CA SER A 149 10.61 9.65 5.97
C SER A 149 9.07 9.78 5.87
N SER A 150 8.50 9.50 4.71
CA SER A 150 7.07 9.50 4.45
C SER A 150 6.46 8.10 4.33
N ALA A 151 7.24 7.05 4.59
CA ALA A 151 6.76 5.68 4.47
C ALA A 151 5.79 5.32 5.60
N ALA A 152 4.75 4.56 5.27
CA ALA A 152 3.76 4.06 6.21
C ALA A 152 3.57 2.55 6.05
N PHE A 153 3.40 1.83 7.17
CA PHE A 153 3.04 0.43 7.15
C PHE A 153 1.53 0.28 7.12
N LEU A 154 1.02 -0.45 6.14
CA LEU A 154 -0.38 -0.84 6.06
C LEU A 154 -0.50 -2.31 6.45
N MET A 155 -1.18 -2.61 7.54
CA MET A 155 -1.34 -3.97 8.04
C MET A 155 -2.72 -4.21 8.67
N ARG A 156 -3.11 -5.47 8.77
CA ARG A 156 -4.33 -5.86 9.48
C ARG A 156 -4.18 -5.62 10.98
N PRO A 157 -5.24 -5.19 11.70
CA PRO A 157 -5.19 -4.96 13.14
C PRO A 157 -4.68 -6.16 13.95
N GLU A 158 -5.03 -7.38 13.55
CA GLU A 158 -4.59 -8.62 14.19
C GLU A 158 -3.06 -8.80 14.12
N LEU A 159 -2.45 -8.46 12.97
CA LEU A 159 -1.00 -8.49 12.80
C LEU A 159 -0.32 -7.44 13.66
N PHE A 160 -0.90 -6.23 13.73
CA PHE A 160 -0.36 -5.18 14.58
C PHE A 160 -0.35 -5.59 16.06
N VAL A 161 -1.46 -6.16 16.56
CA VAL A 161 -1.55 -6.66 17.94
C VAL A 161 -0.57 -7.82 18.17
N GLY A 162 -0.42 -8.72 17.20
CA GLY A 162 0.54 -9.82 17.26
C GLY A 162 1.99 -9.31 17.38
N LEU A 163 2.37 -8.32 16.56
CA LEU A 163 3.68 -7.68 16.65
C LEU A 163 3.90 -6.92 17.97
N TYR A 164 2.88 -6.18 18.42
CA TYR A 164 2.95 -5.44 19.66
C TYR A 164 3.15 -6.35 20.89
N ASN A 165 2.53 -7.53 20.88
CA ASN A 165 2.65 -8.52 21.94
C ASN A 165 3.84 -9.48 21.75
N SER A 166 4.57 -9.40 20.63
CA SER A 166 5.74 -10.25 20.42
C SER A 166 6.87 -9.85 21.36
N ARG A 167 7.54 -10.85 21.88
CA ARG A 167 8.70 -10.66 22.74
C ARG A 167 9.98 -10.91 21.96
N ALA A 168 11.04 -10.21 22.29
CA ALA A 168 12.35 -10.54 21.79
C ALA A 168 12.70 -11.98 22.21
N ALA A 169 13.21 -12.79 21.29
CA ALA A 169 13.71 -14.10 21.64
C ALA A 169 14.84 -13.93 22.67
N ALA A 170 14.75 -14.62 23.78
CA ALA A 170 15.78 -14.61 24.80
C ALA A 170 17.11 -15.06 24.14
N VAL A 171 18.12 -14.21 24.18
CA VAL A 171 19.44 -14.50 23.64
C VAL A 171 20.19 -15.48 24.52
N SER A 172 19.70 -15.69 25.75
CA SER A 172 20.30 -16.57 26.74
C SER A 172 19.21 -17.32 27.49
N SER A 173 19.43 -18.60 27.73
CA SER A 173 18.52 -19.48 28.48
C SER A 173 18.36 -19.10 29.96
N SER A 174 18.99 -18.05 30.44
CA SER A 174 18.89 -17.52 31.79
C SER A 174 17.83 -16.42 31.96
N ASP A 175 17.39 -15.81 30.86
CA ASP A 175 16.36 -14.75 30.89
C ASP A 175 15.01 -15.37 30.56
N ALA A 176 14.31 -15.86 31.58
CA ALA A 176 13.00 -16.49 31.47
C ALA A 176 11.88 -15.55 30.97
N GLU A 177 12.15 -14.25 30.90
CA GLU A 177 11.21 -13.24 30.42
C GLU A 177 11.89 -12.35 29.34
N GLY A 178 11.68 -12.67 28.06
CA GLY A 178 12.07 -11.77 26.98
C GLY A 178 11.37 -10.40 27.10
N SER A 179 12.10 -9.31 26.88
CA SER A 179 11.53 -7.97 26.82
C SER A 179 10.58 -7.81 25.63
N PHE A 180 9.57 -6.97 25.76
CA PHE A 180 8.70 -6.65 24.63
C PHE A 180 9.49 -5.83 23.60
N LEU A 181 9.32 -6.17 22.32
CA LEU A 181 9.99 -5.47 21.21
C LEU A 181 9.64 -3.98 21.12
N PHE A 182 8.44 -3.64 21.59
CA PHE A 182 7.92 -2.27 21.59
C PHE A 182 7.66 -1.81 23.03
N GLU A 183 8.65 -1.94 23.89
CA GLU A 183 8.56 -1.35 25.21
C GLU A 183 8.66 0.18 25.07
N THR A 184 7.52 0.84 25.03
CA THR A 184 7.48 2.29 25.16
C THR A 184 8.01 2.62 26.55
N ASN A 185 9.08 3.39 26.60
CA ASN A 185 9.67 3.95 27.80
C ASN A 185 8.56 4.66 28.62
N ARG A 186 7.91 3.96 29.55
CA ARG A 186 6.90 4.50 30.47
C ARG A 186 7.52 5.38 31.54
N GLY A 187 8.51 6.18 31.19
CA GLY A 187 9.29 6.97 32.15
C GLY A 187 9.49 8.43 31.82
N GLN A 188 8.90 8.96 30.75
CA GLN A 188 8.96 10.39 30.47
C GLN A 188 7.63 10.89 29.92
N ILE A 189 6.72 11.21 30.79
CA ILE A 189 5.73 12.27 30.64
C ILE A 189 6.05 13.32 31.70
#